data_f07fd918a751fd464b2d171a902534c3
#
_entry.id   f07fd918a751fd464b2d171a902534c3
#
_cell.length_a   1.000
_cell.length_b   1.000
_cell.length_c   1.000
_cell.angle_alpha   90.00
_cell.angle_beta   90.00
_cell.angle_gamma   90.00
#
_symmetry.space_group_name_H-M   'P 1'
#
loop_
_entity.id
_entity.type
_entity.pdbx_description
1 polymer ?
#
loop_
_entity_poly.entity_id
_entity_poly.type
_entity_poly.pdbx_seq_one_letter_code
_entity_poly.pdbx_strand_id
1 'polypeptide(L)'
;MKRGSFQAMKRLNKSLILNKILNDGPISRAEIAKDIKLTPPTVGTIVKELIEQQIVKESAQGESKGGRKPTLLVVDHDAFYVIGIDAGPRDVTIVLTNLQADIIDHARRDVPTGIRKAVSYTHLTLPTKRIV
;
A
#
# COMPACT_ATOMS: atom_id res chain seq x y z
N MET A 1 12.36 -26.45 -2.63
CA MET A 1 11.73 -26.02 -1.38
C MET A 1 12.28 -24.71 -0.78
N LYS A 2 13.54 -24.41 -0.94
CA LYS A 2 14.15 -23.18 -0.35
C LYS A 2 13.73 -21.85 -1.03
N ARG A 3 13.34 -21.84 -2.29
CA ARG A 3 12.95 -20.61 -3.02
C ARG A 3 11.64 -19.99 -2.56
N GLY A 4 10.64 -20.79 -2.17
CA GLY A 4 9.35 -20.27 -1.68
C GLY A 4 9.47 -19.58 -0.34
N SER A 5 10.30 -20.05 0.57
CA SER A 5 10.55 -19.45 1.88
C SER A 5 11.24 -18.09 1.77
N PHE A 6 12.20 -17.93 0.88
CA PHE A 6 12.91 -16.65 0.68
C PHE A 6 11.99 -15.58 0.09
N GLN A 7 11.16 -15.93 -0.90
CA GLN A 7 10.20 -15.00 -1.48
C GLN A 7 9.12 -14.60 -0.48
N ALA A 8 8.63 -15.53 0.33
CA ALA A 8 7.67 -15.24 1.39
C ALA A 8 8.26 -14.28 2.42
N MET A 9 9.50 -14.50 2.84
CA MET A 9 10.21 -13.62 3.77
C MET A 9 10.44 -12.24 3.16
N LYS A 10 10.84 -12.15 1.89
CA LYS A 10 11.00 -10.87 1.18
C LYS A 10 9.67 -10.09 1.12
N ARG A 11 8.56 -10.77 0.83
CA ARG A 11 7.22 -10.14 0.82
C ARG A 11 6.83 -9.63 2.20
N LEU A 12 7.07 -10.42 3.25
CA LEU A 12 6.80 -10.01 4.62
C LEU A 12 7.62 -8.78 5.01
N ASN A 13 8.92 -8.80 4.76
CA ASN A 13 9.80 -7.66 5.05
C ASN A 13 9.38 -6.40 4.29
N LYS A 14 8.98 -6.54 3.01
CA LYS A 14 8.47 -5.44 2.20
C LYS A 14 7.20 -4.85 2.81
N SER A 15 6.27 -5.70 3.26
CA SER A 15 5.04 -5.27 3.92
C SER A 15 5.32 -4.55 5.25
N LEU A 16 6.25 -5.06 6.07
CA LEU A 16 6.65 -4.45 7.33
C LEU A 16 7.26 -3.06 7.10
N ILE A 17 8.16 -2.92 6.13
CA ILE A 17 8.80 -1.64 5.78
C ILE A 17 7.76 -0.64 5.28
N LEU A 18 6.89 -1.06 4.37
CA LEU A 18 5.85 -0.19 3.81
C LEU A 18 4.88 0.30 4.89
N ASN A 19 4.42 -0.60 5.77
CA ASN A 19 3.55 -0.25 6.89
C ASN A 19 4.25 0.71 7.86
N LYS A 20 5.55 0.54 8.10
CA LYS A 20 6.33 1.45 8.95
C LYS A 20 6.40 2.85 8.34
N ILE A 21 6.66 2.96 7.04
CA ILE A 21 6.69 4.26 6.34
C ILE A 21 5.29 4.89 6.32
N LEU A 22 4.24 4.09 6.11
CA LEU A 22 2.86 4.58 6.06
C LEU A 22 2.40 5.16 7.41
N ASN A 23 2.73 4.49 8.52
CA ASN A 23 2.25 4.87 9.84
C ASN A 23 3.12 5.97 10.50
N ASP A 24 4.43 5.92 10.29
CA ASP A 24 5.39 6.76 11.02
C ASP A 24 6.16 7.72 10.11
N GLY A 25 5.87 7.73 8.82
CA GLY A 25 6.53 8.65 7.89
C GLY A 25 6.18 10.13 8.15
N PRO A 26 7.10 11.05 7.88
CA PRO A 26 8.45 10.89 7.28
C PRO A 26 9.46 10.19 8.19
N ILE A 27 10.14 9.16 7.70
CA ILE A 27 11.06 8.32 8.49
C ILE A 27 12.31 7.96 7.68
N SER A 28 13.46 7.86 8.33
CA SER A 28 14.72 7.49 7.68
C SER A 28 14.90 5.97 7.58
N ARG A 29 15.76 5.53 6.64
CA ARG A 29 16.12 4.09 6.50
C ARG A 29 16.73 3.53 7.77
N ALA A 30 17.50 4.33 8.50
CA ALA A 30 18.16 3.90 9.74
C ALA A 30 17.13 3.66 10.87
N GLU A 31 16.15 4.55 11.02
CA GLU A 31 15.05 4.38 11.98
C GLU A 31 14.20 3.15 11.64
N ILE A 32 13.85 2.96 10.37
CA ILE A 32 13.15 1.77 9.91
C ILE A 32 13.92 0.50 10.32
N ALA A 33 15.21 0.42 9.98
CA ALA A 33 16.05 -0.74 10.28
C ALA A 33 16.09 -1.05 11.79
N LYS A 34 16.21 0.00 12.61
CA LYS A 34 16.23 -0.11 14.07
C LYS A 34 14.91 -0.63 14.62
N ASP A 35 13.79 -0.03 14.19
CA ASP A 35 12.47 -0.29 14.77
C ASP A 35 11.92 -1.66 14.40
N ILE A 36 12.10 -2.08 13.14
CA ILE A 36 11.62 -3.39 12.67
C ILE A 36 12.68 -4.49 12.78
N LYS A 37 13.87 -4.18 13.33
CA LYS A 37 14.99 -5.12 13.56
C LYS A 37 15.46 -5.86 12.30
N LEU A 38 15.47 -5.14 11.18
CA LEU A 38 16.08 -5.60 9.93
C LEU A 38 17.46 -4.98 9.75
N THR A 39 18.32 -5.66 8.98
CA THR A 39 19.64 -5.12 8.66
C THR A 39 19.53 -3.92 7.71
N PRO A 40 20.39 -2.89 7.86
CA PRO A 40 20.38 -1.73 6.97
C PRO A 40 20.46 -2.08 5.46
N PRO A 41 21.28 -3.05 5.02
CA PRO A 41 21.28 -3.47 3.62
C PRO A 41 19.95 -4.03 3.14
N THR A 42 19.26 -4.82 3.98
CA THR A 42 17.93 -5.35 3.65
C THR A 42 16.91 -4.23 3.47
N VAL A 43 16.88 -3.27 4.41
CA VAL A 43 16.01 -2.09 4.32
C VAL A 43 16.35 -1.27 3.08
N GLY A 44 17.64 -1.03 2.81
CA GLY A 44 18.10 -0.27 1.64
C GLY A 44 17.63 -0.88 0.33
N THR A 45 17.77 -2.20 0.16
CA THR A 45 17.34 -2.91 -1.04
C THR A 45 15.82 -2.83 -1.24
N ILE A 46 15.05 -3.06 -0.19
CA ILE A 46 13.58 -3.04 -0.28
C ILE A 46 13.05 -1.63 -0.51
N VAL A 47 13.61 -0.63 0.18
CA VAL A 47 13.24 0.78 -0.03
C VAL A 47 13.53 1.22 -1.46
N LYS A 48 14.68 0.82 -2.02
CA LYS A 48 15.01 1.10 -3.42
C LYS A 48 13.95 0.52 -4.36
N GLU A 49 13.53 -0.73 -4.16
CA GLU A 49 12.44 -1.34 -4.95
C GLU A 49 11.11 -0.57 -4.81
N LEU A 50 10.78 -0.09 -3.60
CA LEU A 50 9.55 0.68 -3.36
C LEU A 50 9.59 2.06 -4.06
N ILE A 51 10.76 2.70 -4.11
CA ILE A 51 10.96 3.95 -4.85
C ILE A 51 10.86 3.72 -6.36
N GLU A 52 11.51 2.67 -6.89
CA GLU A 52 11.41 2.29 -8.30
C GLU A 52 9.97 1.97 -8.73
N GLN A 53 9.17 1.44 -7.83
CA GLN A 53 7.74 1.20 -8.02
C GLN A 53 6.87 2.44 -7.79
N GLN A 54 7.47 3.57 -7.45
CA GLN A 54 6.78 4.83 -7.14
C GLN A 54 5.79 4.76 -5.98
N ILE A 55 5.93 3.77 -5.10
CA ILE A 55 5.09 3.63 -3.89
C ILE A 55 5.59 4.53 -2.77
N VAL A 56 6.92 4.68 -2.68
CA VAL A 56 7.61 5.50 -1.70
C VAL A 56 8.42 6.56 -2.43
N LYS A 57 8.46 7.76 -1.87
CA LYS A 57 9.28 8.86 -2.37
C LYS A 57 10.15 9.43 -1.25
N GLU A 58 11.28 10.01 -1.65
CA GLU A 58 12.14 10.75 -0.75
C GLU A 58 11.54 12.14 -0.49
N SER A 59 11.39 12.48 0.77
CA SER A 59 10.93 13.78 1.24
C SER A 59 12.11 14.66 1.63
N ALA A 60 11.83 15.80 2.22
CA ALA A 60 12.85 16.73 2.69
C ALA A 60 13.85 16.05 3.65
N GLN A 61 15.06 16.59 3.73
CA GLN A 61 16.07 16.11 4.66
C GLN A 61 15.64 16.39 6.10
N GLY A 62 15.78 15.38 6.97
CA GLY A 62 15.53 15.51 8.40
C GLY A 62 16.56 16.40 9.11
N GLU A 63 16.31 16.70 10.38
CA GLU A 63 17.27 17.42 11.21
C GLU A 63 18.51 16.56 11.49
N SER A 64 19.69 17.19 11.40
CA SER A 64 20.96 16.52 11.70
C SER A 64 21.33 16.70 13.17
N LYS A 65 21.61 15.58 13.83
CA LYS A 65 22.20 15.58 15.19
C LYS A 65 23.72 15.44 15.13
N GLY A 66 24.38 16.13 14.19
CA GLY A 66 25.83 16.05 14.01
C GLY A 66 26.22 15.02 12.95
N GLY A 67 26.16 15.38 11.67
CA GLY A 67 26.49 14.52 10.53
C GLY A 67 25.68 14.86 9.29
N ARG A 68 25.73 14.00 8.28
CA ARG A 68 24.90 14.19 7.07
C ARG A 68 23.43 14.05 7.43
N LYS A 69 22.61 15.01 7.00
CA LYS A 69 21.16 14.98 7.20
C LYS A 69 20.56 13.70 6.59
N PRO A 70 19.73 12.94 7.34
CA PRO A 70 19.10 11.76 6.80
C PRO A 70 18.05 12.12 5.75
N THR A 71 17.97 11.32 4.70
CA THR A 71 16.87 11.41 3.74
C THR A 71 15.65 10.72 4.33
N LEU A 72 14.53 11.44 4.41
CA LEU A 72 13.28 10.91 4.92
C LEU A 72 12.43 10.31 3.81
N LEU A 73 11.69 9.27 4.15
CA LEU A 73 10.83 8.51 3.26
C LEU A 73 9.36 8.74 3.63
N VAL A 74 8.53 8.90 2.62
CA VAL A 74 7.07 8.97 2.74
C VAL A 74 6.42 8.07 1.70
N VAL A 75 5.22 7.58 1.99
CA VAL A 75 4.40 6.90 0.98
C VAL A 75 3.85 7.94 0.01
N ASP A 76 3.89 7.64 -1.27
CA ASP A 76 3.16 8.41 -2.27
C ASP A 76 1.70 7.97 -2.28
N HIS A 77 0.85 8.72 -1.61
CA HIS A 77 -0.56 8.37 -1.42
C HIS A 77 -1.35 8.30 -2.73
N ASP A 78 -0.89 9.00 -3.76
CA ASP A 78 -1.51 9.04 -5.08
C ASP A 78 -0.90 8.03 -6.07
N ALA A 79 0.06 7.21 -5.64
CA ALA A 79 0.69 6.19 -6.48
C ALA A 79 -0.29 5.10 -6.93
N PHE A 80 -1.31 4.82 -6.10
CA PHE A 80 -2.32 3.81 -6.37
C PHE A 80 -3.69 4.25 -5.87
N TYR A 81 -4.70 3.72 -6.53
CA TYR A 81 -6.09 3.86 -6.11
C TYR A 81 -6.65 2.51 -5.66
N VAL A 82 -7.55 2.57 -4.71
CA VAL A 82 -8.27 1.41 -4.18
C VAL A 82 -9.74 1.55 -4.55
N ILE A 83 -10.30 0.50 -5.12
CA ILE A 83 -11.74 0.43 -5.39
C ILE A 83 -12.36 -0.47 -4.32
N GLY A 84 -13.23 0.11 -3.51
CA GLY A 84 -14.08 -0.61 -2.58
C GLY A 84 -15.46 -0.84 -3.22
N ILE A 85 -15.98 -2.06 -3.12
CA ILE A 85 -17.32 -2.39 -3.61
C ILE A 85 -18.11 -3.00 -2.45
N ASP A 86 -19.22 -2.37 -2.13
CA ASP A 86 -20.22 -2.90 -1.21
C ASP A 86 -21.47 -3.29 -1.99
N ALA A 87 -21.74 -4.60 -2.04
CA ALA A 87 -22.89 -5.17 -2.74
C ALA A 87 -24.00 -5.51 -1.74
N GLY A 88 -24.88 -4.57 -1.49
CA GLY A 88 -26.06 -4.75 -0.67
C GLY A 88 -27.19 -5.50 -1.39
N PRO A 89 -28.27 -5.86 -0.67
CA PRO A 89 -29.41 -6.57 -1.26
C PRO A 89 -30.25 -5.69 -2.20
N ARG A 90 -30.11 -4.40 -2.13
CA ARG A 90 -30.90 -3.43 -2.93
C ARG A 90 -30.06 -2.53 -3.80
N ASP A 91 -28.80 -2.38 -3.48
CA ASP A 91 -27.91 -1.46 -4.15
C ASP A 91 -26.46 -1.94 -4.11
N VAL A 92 -25.68 -1.39 -5.01
CA VAL A 92 -24.23 -1.55 -5.05
C VAL A 92 -23.59 -0.17 -4.89
N THR A 93 -22.72 -0.03 -3.93
CA THR A 93 -21.90 1.17 -3.73
C THR A 93 -20.47 0.88 -4.13
N ILE A 94 -19.90 1.76 -4.94
CA ILE A 94 -18.49 1.70 -5.36
C ILE A 94 -17.82 2.98 -4.88
N VAL A 95 -16.66 2.83 -4.27
CA VAL A 95 -15.85 3.95 -3.78
C VAL A 95 -14.45 3.84 -4.35
N LEU A 96 -13.93 4.93 -4.88
CA LEU A 96 -12.54 5.08 -5.31
C LEU A 96 -11.80 5.91 -4.26
N THR A 97 -10.72 5.37 -3.73
CA THR A 97 -9.87 6.07 -2.75
C THR A 97 -8.41 6.03 -3.16
N ASN A 98 -7.60 6.95 -2.62
CA ASN A 98 -6.14 6.85 -2.63
C ASN A 98 -5.66 5.92 -1.49
N LEU A 99 -4.33 5.78 -1.32
CA LEU A 99 -3.75 4.95 -0.25
C LEU A 99 -3.95 5.53 1.16
N GLN A 100 -4.35 6.79 1.27
CA GLN A 100 -4.68 7.45 2.55
C GLN A 100 -6.17 7.29 2.92
N ALA A 101 -6.92 6.57 2.09
CA ALA A 101 -8.37 6.40 2.21
C ALA A 101 -9.18 7.69 1.96
N ASP A 102 -8.58 8.70 1.32
CA ASP A 102 -9.34 9.85 0.86
C ASP A 102 -10.25 9.42 -0.29
N ILE A 103 -11.52 9.74 -0.18
CA ILE A 103 -12.50 9.43 -1.22
C ILE A 103 -12.30 10.38 -2.39
N ILE A 104 -11.96 9.81 -3.55
CA ILE A 104 -11.75 10.55 -4.80
C ILE A 104 -13.05 10.60 -5.58
N ASP A 105 -13.78 9.48 -5.62
CA ASP A 105 -15.06 9.38 -6.30
C ASP A 105 -15.89 8.26 -5.68
N HIS A 106 -17.20 8.33 -5.87
CA HIS A 106 -18.12 7.29 -5.44
C HIS A 106 -19.33 7.20 -6.37
N ALA A 107 -19.88 6.01 -6.48
CA ALA A 107 -21.11 5.76 -7.22
C ALA A 107 -21.99 4.77 -6.46
N ARG A 108 -23.30 5.00 -6.52
CA ARG A 108 -24.29 4.07 -5.97
C ARG A 108 -25.33 3.77 -7.05
N ARG A 109 -25.70 2.51 -7.18
CA ARG A 109 -26.72 2.04 -8.13
C ARG A 109 -27.65 1.07 -7.45
N ASP A 110 -28.94 1.25 -7.68
CA ASP A 110 -29.95 0.30 -7.25
C ASP A 110 -29.89 -0.97 -8.11
N VAL A 111 -30.00 -2.13 -7.48
CA VAL A 111 -30.01 -3.44 -8.15
C VAL A 111 -31.46 -3.81 -8.43
N PRO A 112 -31.85 -3.96 -9.72
CA PRO A 112 -33.18 -4.41 -10.08
C PRO A 112 -33.49 -5.79 -9.46
N THR A 113 -34.74 -5.97 -9.00
CA THR A 113 -35.18 -7.12 -8.19
C THR A 113 -34.99 -8.49 -8.87
N GLY A 114 -34.81 -8.54 -10.21
CA GLY A 114 -34.60 -9.77 -10.98
C GLY A 114 -33.16 -10.32 -11.01
N ILE A 115 -32.16 -9.50 -10.60
CA ILE A 115 -30.73 -9.84 -10.69
C ILE A 115 -30.21 -10.46 -9.39
N ARG A 116 -31.01 -10.48 -8.33
CA ARG A 116 -30.61 -10.96 -6.98
C ARG A 116 -29.99 -12.35 -6.96
N LYS A 117 -30.40 -13.27 -7.85
CA LYS A 117 -29.87 -14.64 -7.91
C LYS A 117 -28.47 -14.72 -8.55
N ALA A 118 -28.15 -13.83 -9.48
CA ALA A 118 -26.86 -13.83 -10.18
C ALA A 118 -25.72 -13.27 -9.30
N VAL A 119 -26.01 -12.29 -8.43
CA VAL A 119 -25.01 -11.63 -7.56
C VAL A 119 -24.59 -12.50 -6.39
N SER A 120 -25.48 -13.42 -5.90
CA SER A 120 -25.19 -14.28 -4.74
C SER A 120 -24.16 -15.39 -5.01
N TYR A 121 -23.83 -15.67 -6.26
CA TYR A 121 -22.96 -16.76 -6.66
C TYR A 121 -21.64 -16.33 -7.32
N THR A 122 -21.44 -15.04 -7.53
CA THR A 122 -20.20 -14.52 -8.12
C THR A 122 -19.21 -14.19 -7.01
N HIS A 123 -18.23 -15.07 -6.78
CA HIS A 123 -16.98 -14.70 -6.11
C HIS A 123 -16.26 -13.67 -6.99
N LEU A 124 -16.45 -12.38 -6.69
CA LEU A 124 -15.67 -11.29 -7.26
C LEU A 124 -14.28 -11.31 -6.63
N THR A 125 -13.42 -12.19 -7.10
CA THR A 125 -11.99 -11.96 -7.00
C THR A 125 -11.65 -10.88 -8.03
N LEU A 126 -11.69 -9.62 -7.59
CA LEU A 126 -11.13 -8.54 -8.38
C LEU A 126 -9.61 -8.68 -8.35
N PRO A 127 -8.95 -9.03 -9.48
CA PRO A 127 -7.52 -8.89 -9.53
C PRO A 127 -7.22 -7.41 -9.32
N THR A 128 -6.36 -7.10 -8.35
CA THR A 128 -5.78 -5.77 -8.16
C THR A 128 -5.02 -5.41 -9.43
N LYS A 129 -5.73 -4.89 -10.43
CA LYS A 129 -5.08 -4.32 -11.60
C LYS A 129 -4.64 -2.91 -11.24
N ARG A 130 -3.34 -2.69 -11.39
CA ARG A 130 -2.75 -1.37 -11.46
C ARG A 130 -3.56 -0.55 -12.48
N ILE A 131 -4.27 0.46 -12.01
CA ILE A 131 -4.81 1.48 -12.90
C ILE A 131 -3.65 2.44 -13.14
N VAL A 132 -3.12 2.37 -14.33
CA VAL A 132 -2.10 3.31 -14.82
C VAL A 132 -2.80 4.55 -15.29
#